data_ba080fdd958391cae665f58dceab24d8
#
_entry.id   ba080fdd958391cae665f58dceab24d8
#
_cell.length_a   1.000
_cell.length_b   1.000
_cell.length_c   1.000
_cell.angle_alpha   90.00
_cell.angle_beta   90.00
_cell.angle_gamma   90.00
#
_symmetry.space_group_name_H-M   'P 1'
#
loop_
_entity.id
_entity.type
_entity.pdbx_description
1 polymer ?
#
loop_
_entity_poly.entity_id
_entity_poly.type
_entity_poly.pdbx_seq_one_letter_code
_entity_poly.pdbx_strand_id
1 'polypeptide(L)'
;MADSHSAGDHQSTGTASDVESKPYRELTWEAVVLGVIQGVVLNLAFCYAALKLGFSLGGSTVAAIMGYALLRGVLRKGTMVENNINQTIASGINTAGTGVIFTVPALFLLNQKWQADGTGSLAFEALPLAVAGIAGAILGVVVIIPLRKQMIEMDRLRFPTGVAVTTIIRAGSTGVEKAKLLAIGFAIAAAWKLLMLSGWLDSTEEAIAASGFGITHEELYFGCGIIPAQFAPVIYLSLMNLAAGMLAGRGGLPFFAGGVLSWWVIAPAAVGMGWVSPDLVESFGGVDWAVYSKMLRPLGIGTLVGGALMGVVMAFPAIQSAMRSLATAARTAGSGSNVGGDELSLKTLIFGTVLSVVLFFIASILTEGVTIPQALISSVVGTLWLGLAALIVAQATGMTDISPMSGMALISVTLMMVLLNGNVAASMVVGVAVCVAIGQGADMMQDLKTGFMIGARPIRQQVVQFAVTWLGALVALGAVYALWQSGEGGQGGFGPGTSLPAPQGGALMGIIDAVKSGNVPVDKYAMGALVGSCLSAAPMPGLGVLIGLAMYLPFSITLGYGIGCLTQMGIQKVKGAEFCEHKLVPLCAGLIVGEALTGMGHAFLNIFKSWTAGS
;
A
#
# COMPACT_ATOMS: atom_id res chain seq x y z
N MET A 1 -17.84 85.32 0.56
CA MET A 1 -17.15 85.13 -0.70
C MET A 1 -17.09 83.63 -0.87
N ALA A 2 -18.10 82.96 -1.45
CA ALA A 2 -18.32 82.72 -2.87
C ALA A 2 -17.17 81.94 -3.47
N ASP A 3 -17.36 80.68 -3.70
CA ASP A 3 -17.56 80.19 -5.03
C ASP A 3 -17.99 78.70 -5.03
N SER A 4 -19.05 78.46 -5.72
CA SER A 4 -19.66 77.20 -6.10
C SER A 4 -18.88 76.55 -7.24
N HIS A 5 -18.57 75.29 -7.16
CA HIS A 5 -18.36 74.47 -8.34
C HIS A 5 -19.18 73.17 -8.25
N SER A 6 -20.12 73.08 -9.15
CA SER A 6 -20.91 71.94 -9.51
C SER A 6 -20.02 70.81 -10.04
N ALA A 7 -20.08 69.65 -9.44
CA ALA A 7 -19.57 68.40 -10.03
C ALA A 7 -20.73 67.59 -10.55
N GLY A 8 -20.70 67.32 -11.83
CA GLY A 8 -21.72 66.58 -12.57
C GLY A 8 -21.79 65.12 -12.18
N ASP A 9 -23.02 64.67 -12.10
CA ASP A 9 -23.42 63.28 -12.08
C ASP A 9 -22.90 62.53 -13.32
N HIS A 10 -21.91 61.69 -13.13
CA HIS A 10 -21.66 60.57 -14.03
C HIS A 10 -22.14 59.29 -13.35
N GLN A 11 -23.44 59.04 -13.45
CA GLN A 11 -24.00 57.69 -13.36
C GLN A 11 -23.42 56.86 -14.51
N SER A 12 -22.32 56.15 -14.25
CA SER A 12 -21.96 54.98 -15.05
C SER A 12 -22.82 53.81 -14.59
N THR A 13 -23.98 53.64 -15.26
CA THR A 13 -24.69 52.38 -15.30
C THR A 13 -23.82 51.37 -16.02
N GLY A 14 -22.80 50.85 -15.34
CA GLY A 14 -22.13 49.64 -15.70
C GLY A 14 -23.12 48.49 -15.45
N THR A 15 -23.80 48.10 -16.51
CA THR A 15 -24.50 46.83 -16.58
C THR A 15 -23.52 45.79 -16.04
N ALA A 16 -23.85 45.19 -14.89
CA ALA A 16 -23.25 43.93 -14.45
C ALA A 16 -23.49 42.93 -15.60
N SER A 17 -22.50 42.86 -16.50
CA SER A 17 -22.49 41.85 -17.54
C SER A 17 -22.63 40.51 -16.83
N ASP A 18 -23.68 39.80 -17.19
CA ASP A 18 -23.90 38.41 -16.84
C ASP A 18 -22.61 37.62 -17.00
N VAL A 19 -21.88 37.46 -15.92
CA VAL A 19 -20.90 36.40 -15.81
C VAL A 19 -21.76 35.16 -15.73
N GLU A 20 -22.11 34.60 -16.89
CA GLU A 20 -22.66 33.27 -16.99
C GLU A 20 -21.70 32.37 -16.18
N SER A 21 -22.11 32.08 -14.96
CA SER A 21 -21.43 31.13 -14.11
C SER A 21 -21.52 29.79 -14.82
N LYS A 22 -20.47 29.43 -15.54
CA LYS A 22 -20.36 28.09 -16.14
C LYS A 22 -20.78 27.09 -15.08
N PRO A 23 -21.72 26.18 -15.37
CA PRO A 23 -22.21 25.24 -14.37
C PRO A 23 -21.03 24.51 -13.72
N TYR A 24 -20.96 24.54 -12.41
CA TYR A 24 -19.90 23.93 -11.61
C TYR A 24 -19.96 22.41 -11.78
N ARG A 25 -19.18 21.88 -12.73
CA ARG A 25 -19.14 20.46 -13.10
C ARG A 25 -18.04 19.78 -12.30
N GLU A 26 -18.38 18.85 -11.42
CA GLU A 26 -17.47 17.99 -10.68
C GLU A 26 -17.55 16.54 -11.18
N LEU A 27 -18.75 15.99 -11.21
CA LEU A 27 -19.02 14.61 -11.58
C LEU A 27 -19.38 14.55 -13.06
N THR A 28 -18.39 14.28 -13.90
CA THR A 28 -18.55 14.08 -15.34
C THR A 28 -18.29 12.63 -15.70
N TRP A 29 -18.91 12.16 -16.76
CA TRP A 29 -18.73 10.79 -17.23
C TRP A 29 -17.28 10.52 -17.61
N GLU A 30 -16.62 11.49 -18.23
CA GLU A 30 -15.21 11.42 -18.60
C GLU A 30 -14.30 11.22 -17.36
N ALA A 31 -14.53 11.97 -16.30
CA ALA A 31 -13.76 11.84 -15.06
C ALA A 31 -13.99 10.49 -14.38
N VAL A 32 -15.23 9.97 -14.41
CA VAL A 32 -15.57 8.68 -13.79
C VAL A 32 -14.95 7.52 -14.56
N VAL A 33 -15.18 7.44 -15.87
CA VAL A 33 -14.65 6.32 -16.69
C VAL A 33 -13.13 6.30 -16.66
N LEU A 34 -12.52 7.48 -16.82
CA LEU A 34 -11.07 7.59 -16.76
C LEU A 34 -10.52 7.20 -15.38
N GLY A 35 -11.20 7.61 -14.30
CA GLY A 35 -10.84 7.25 -12.94
C GLY A 35 -10.90 5.74 -12.69
N VAL A 36 -11.92 5.06 -13.21
CA VAL A 36 -12.03 3.59 -13.12
C VAL A 36 -10.92 2.90 -13.89
N ILE A 37 -10.66 3.31 -15.13
CA ILE A 37 -9.59 2.71 -15.95
C ILE A 37 -8.24 2.92 -15.26
N GLN A 38 -7.94 4.14 -14.83
CA GLN A 38 -6.71 4.44 -14.09
C GLN A 38 -6.61 3.64 -12.79
N GLY A 39 -7.71 3.54 -12.04
CA GLY A 39 -7.76 2.81 -10.80
C GLY A 39 -7.42 1.34 -10.97
N VAL A 40 -7.96 0.68 -11.99
CA VAL A 40 -7.64 -0.71 -12.32
C VAL A 40 -6.18 -0.86 -12.73
N VAL A 41 -5.68 0.02 -13.61
CA VAL A 41 -4.28 -0.01 -14.07
C VAL A 41 -3.32 0.21 -12.91
N LEU A 42 -3.56 1.21 -12.06
CA LEU A 42 -2.72 1.49 -10.90
C LEU A 42 -2.81 0.38 -9.84
N ASN A 43 -3.99 -0.21 -9.66
CA ASN A 43 -4.16 -1.35 -8.75
C ASN A 43 -3.26 -2.53 -9.18
N LEU A 44 -3.30 -2.93 -10.45
CA LEU A 44 -2.44 -3.99 -10.98
C LEU A 44 -0.95 -3.67 -10.82
N ALA A 45 -0.54 -2.44 -11.17
CA ALA A 45 0.85 -2.01 -11.02
C ALA A 45 1.30 -2.05 -9.56
N PHE A 46 0.49 -1.50 -8.66
CA PHE A 46 0.87 -1.41 -7.25
C PHE A 46 0.70 -2.72 -6.48
N CYS A 47 -0.14 -3.65 -6.95
CA CYS A 47 -0.12 -5.03 -6.49
C CYS A 47 1.26 -5.68 -6.73
N TYR A 48 1.79 -5.57 -7.93
CA TYR A 48 3.13 -6.06 -8.25
C TYR A 48 4.20 -5.36 -7.40
N ALA A 49 4.15 -4.03 -7.33
CA ALA A 49 5.10 -3.24 -6.55
C ALA A 49 5.05 -3.58 -5.04
N ALA A 50 3.86 -3.76 -4.47
CA ALA A 50 3.70 -4.09 -3.06
C ALA A 50 4.19 -5.49 -2.71
N LEU A 51 3.99 -6.48 -3.58
CA LEU A 51 4.59 -7.81 -3.42
C LEU A 51 6.11 -7.77 -3.47
N LYS A 52 6.68 -6.84 -4.25
CA LYS A 52 8.12 -6.70 -4.40
C LYS A 52 8.76 -5.92 -3.26
N LEU A 53 8.21 -4.77 -2.91
CA LEU A 53 8.78 -3.83 -1.95
C LEU A 53 8.28 -4.01 -0.51
N GLY A 54 7.11 -4.62 -0.33
CA GLY A 54 6.52 -4.86 0.99
C GLY A 54 5.80 -3.64 1.60
N PHE A 55 5.64 -2.56 0.86
CA PHE A 55 4.85 -1.40 1.27
C PHE A 55 4.02 -0.86 0.11
N SER A 56 2.93 -0.16 0.43
CA SER A 56 2.09 0.46 -0.58
C SER A 56 2.69 1.78 -1.06
N LEU A 57 2.51 2.05 -2.34
CA LEU A 57 2.85 3.33 -2.94
C LEU A 57 1.57 4.18 -3.06
N GLY A 58 1.68 5.48 -2.77
CA GLY A 58 0.53 6.39 -2.82
C GLY A 58 -0.03 6.56 -4.23
N GLY A 59 -1.16 5.91 -4.50
CA GLY A 59 -1.84 5.98 -5.80
C GLY A 59 -2.40 7.35 -6.13
N SER A 60 -2.83 8.11 -5.13
CA SER A 60 -3.48 9.41 -5.28
C SER A 60 -2.64 10.43 -6.05
N THR A 61 -1.33 10.50 -5.74
CA THR A 61 -0.39 11.42 -6.42
C THR A 61 -0.25 11.07 -7.91
N VAL A 62 -0.05 9.80 -8.22
CA VAL A 62 0.09 9.31 -9.60
C VAL A 62 -1.20 9.50 -10.37
N ALA A 63 -2.34 9.16 -9.76
CA ALA A 63 -3.66 9.34 -10.35
C ALA A 63 -3.97 10.82 -10.65
N ALA A 64 -3.60 11.74 -9.77
CA ALA A 64 -3.79 13.19 -9.99
C ALA A 64 -2.97 13.70 -11.19
N ILE A 65 -1.71 13.26 -11.34
CA ILE A 65 -0.86 13.62 -12.48
C ILE A 65 -1.40 13.02 -13.78
N MET A 66 -1.73 11.73 -13.78
CA MET A 66 -2.29 11.04 -14.96
C MET A 66 -3.65 11.60 -15.35
N GLY A 67 -4.54 11.83 -14.38
CA GLY A 67 -5.85 12.40 -14.60
C GLY A 67 -5.76 13.78 -15.25
N TYR A 68 -4.84 14.61 -14.78
CA TYR A 68 -4.59 15.92 -15.40
C TYR A 68 -4.10 15.77 -16.84
N ALA A 69 -3.16 14.86 -17.09
CA ALA A 69 -2.62 14.57 -18.42
C ALA A 69 -3.70 14.14 -19.40
N LEU A 70 -4.56 13.24 -18.97
CA LEU A 70 -5.59 12.67 -19.84
C LEU A 70 -6.79 13.61 -20.01
N LEU A 71 -7.30 14.20 -18.93
CA LEU A 71 -8.45 15.11 -19.01
C LEU A 71 -8.10 16.40 -19.78
N ARG A 72 -6.98 17.06 -19.46
CA ARG A 72 -6.60 18.30 -20.14
C ARG A 72 -5.70 18.11 -21.36
N GLY A 73 -4.79 17.15 -21.31
CA GLY A 73 -3.84 16.92 -22.41
C GLY A 73 -4.48 16.22 -23.61
N VAL A 74 -5.22 15.12 -23.37
CA VAL A 74 -5.82 14.31 -24.43
C VAL A 74 -7.24 14.77 -24.74
N LEU A 75 -8.12 14.81 -23.73
CA LEU A 75 -9.54 15.17 -23.92
C LEU A 75 -9.76 16.67 -24.05
N ARG A 76 -8.75 17.50 -23.75
CA ARG A 76 -8.81 18.98 -23.78
C ARG A 76 -9.98 19.56 -22.96
N LYS A 77 -10.42 18.83 -21.97
CA LYS A 77 -11.51 19.14 -21.04
C LYS A 77 -10.99 18.88 -19.62
N GLY A 78 -11.79 19.27 -18.63
CA GLY A 78 -11.52 18.96 -17.24
C GLY A 78 -11.08 20.16 -16.41
N THR A 79 -11.75 20.29 -15.28
CA THR A 79 -11.46 21.25 -14.22
C THR A 79 -10.62 20.62 -13.13
N MET A 80 -10.14 21.41 -12.16
CA MET A 80 -9.45 20.87 -10.98
C MET A 80 -10.33 19.91 -10.18
N VAL A 81 -11.62 20.20 -10.07
CA VAL A 81 -12.57 19.36 -9.32
C VAL A 81 -12.92 18.06 -10.06
N GLU A 82 -12.99 18.08 -11.39
CA GLU A 82 -13.15 16.86 -12.20
C GLU A 82 -11.91 15.95 -12.07
N ASN A 83 -10.70 16.53 -12.06
CA ASN A 83 -9.48 15.77 -11.81
C ASN A 83 -9.43 15.22 -10.38
N ASN A 84 -9.99 15.94 -9.41
CA ASN A 84 -10.11 15.42 -8.04
C ASN A 84 -11.06 14.22 -7.98
N ILE A 85 -12.19 14.24 -8.66
CA ILE A 85 -13.10 13.08 -8.77
C ILE A 85 -12.38 11.89 -9.44
N ASN A 86 -11.69 12.14 -10.56
CA ASN A 86 -10.90 11.12 -11.24
C ASN A 86 -9.85 10.49 -10.32
N GLN A 87 -9.09 11.31 -9.60
CA GLN A 87 -8.07 10.87 -8.65
C GLN A 87 -8.70 10.10 -7.47
N THR A 88 -9.81 10.56 -6.91
CA THR A 88 -10.52 9.87 -5.81
C THR A 88 -11.00 8.48 -6.23
N ILE A 89 -11.52 8.32 -7.44
CA ILE A 89 -11.91 7.01 -7.97
C ILE A 89 -10.71 6.10 -8.13
N ALA A 90 -9.65 6.60 -8.78
CA ALA A 90 -8.46 5.81 -9.05
C ALA A 90 -7.72 5.42 -7.76
N SER A 91 -7.63 6.32 -6.79
CA SER A 91 -7.06 6.08 -5.47
C SER A 91 -7.86 5.03 -4.70
N GLY A 92 -9.18 5.17 -4.62
CA GLY A 92 -10.04 4.24 -3.90
C GLY A 92 -9.98 2.81 -4.45
N ILE A 93 -9.95 2.63 -5.78
CA ILE A 93 -9.77 1.30 -6.40
C ILE A 93 -8.39 0.74 -6.07
N ASN A 94 -7.33 1.55 -6.17
CA ASN A 94 -5.97 1.12 -5.86
C ASN A 94 -5.81 0.71 -4.40
N THR A 95 -6.32 1.50 -3.47
CA THR A 95 -6.15 1.27 -2.03
C THR A 95 -6.89 0.03 -1.53
N ALA A 96 -8.06 -0.30 -2.09
CA ALA A 96 -8.75 -1.55 -1.79
C ALA A 96 -7.88 -2.77 -2.13
N GLY A 97 -7.10 -2.69 -3.21
CA GLY A 97 -6.15 -3.73 -3.60
C GLY A 97 -5.02 -3.93 -2.60
N THR A 98 -4.53 -2.86 -1.99
CA THR A 98 -3.42 -2.94 -1.03
C THR A 98 -3.75 -3.85 0.16
N GLY A 99 -4.98 -3.79 0.68
CA GLY A 99 -5.41 -4.67 1.76
C GLY A 99 -5.39 -6.16 1.40
N VAL A 100 -5.77 -6.50 0.18
CA VAL A 100 -5.73 -7.87 -0.35
C VAL A 100 -4.29 -8.35 -0.48
N ILE A 101 -3.40 -7.53 -1.07
CA ILE A 101 -1.99 -7.87 -1.28
C ILE A 101 -1.21 -8.07 0.02
N PHE A 102 -1.59 -7.40 1.09
CA PHE A 102 -0.91 -7.56 2.38
C PHE A 102 -1.37 -8.79 3.16
N THR A 103 -2.49 -9.39 2.78
CA THR A 103 -3.08 -10.50 3.55
C THR A 103 -3.16 -11.80 2.75
N VAL A 104 -3.77 -11.80 1.57
CA VAL A 104 -4.03 -13.01 0.79
C VAL A 104 -2.77 -13.82 0.45
N PRO A 105 -1.61 -13.22 0.10
CA PRO A 105 -0.40 -13.99 -0.17
C PRO A 105 0.03 -14.91 0.98
N ALA A 106 -0.30 -14.56 2.23
CA ALA A 106 -0.01 -15.42 3.38
C ALA A 106 -0.65 -16.80 3.30
N LEU A 107 -1.86 -16.90 2.72
CA LEU A 107 -2.56 -18.19 2.55
C LEU A 107 -1.82 -19.10 1.57
N PHE A 108 -1.37 -18.56 0.44
CA PHE A 108 -0.62 -19.29 -0.56
C PHE A 108 0.72 -19.78 0.00
N LEU A 109 1.46 -18.90 0.67
CA LEU A 109 2.76 -19.21 1.27
C LEU A 109 2.61 -20.24 2.40
N LEU A 110 1.56 -20.14 3.21
CA LEU A 110 1.28 -21.07 4.29
C LEU A 110 0.93 -22.46 3.74
N ASN A 111 0.06 -22.51 2.73
CA ASN A 111 -0.31 -23.77 2.08
C ASN A 111 0.91 -24.45 1.45
N GLN A 112 1.74 -23.72 0.72
CA GLN A 112 2.99 -24.24 0.14
C GLN A 112 3.92 -24.78 1.22
N LYS A 113 4.10 -24.06 2.31
CA LYS A 113 4.94 -24.49 3.44
C LYS A 113 4.42 -25.77 4.08
N TRP A 114 3.13 -25.82 4.40
CA TRP A 114 2.55 -27.01 5.06
C TRP A 114 2.57 -28.25 4.17
N GLN A 115 2.40 -28.07 2.85
CA GLN A 115 2.58 -29.18 1.91
C GLN A 115 4.04 -29.65 1.86
N ALA A 116 5.01 -28.73 1.84
CA ALA A 116 6.42 -29.07 1.84
C ALA A 116 6.87 -29.76 3.14
N ASP A 117 6.35 -29.31 4.29
CA ASP A 117 6.63 -29.87 5.61
C ASP A 117 5.86 -31.18 5.88
N GLY A 118 4.93 -31.60 4.99
CA GLY A 118 4.06 -32.78 5.15
C GLY A 118 3.07 -32.65 6.32
N THR A 119 2.84 -31.45 6.83
CA THR A 119 1.97 -31.18 7.98
C THR A 119 0.49 -31.01 7.59
N GLY A 120 0.19 -30.91 6.29
CA GLY A 120 -1.16 -30.79 5.77
C GLY A 120 -1.29 -29.89 4.56
N SER A 121 -2.52 -29.55 4.21
CA SER A 121 -2.86 -28.56 3.19
C SER A 121 -3.88 -27.58 3.75
N LEU A 122 -3.84 -26.34 3.27
CA LEU A 122 -4.81 -25.31 3.60
C LEU A 122 -5.78 -25.15 2.44
N ALA A 123 -7.04 -25.57 2.63
CA ALA A 123 -8.10 -25.28 1.68
C ALA A 123 -8.57 -23.83 1.87
N PHE A 124 -8.54 -23.05 0.81
CA PHE A 124 -9.12 -21.72 0.75
C PHE A 124 -9.61 -21.42 -0.67
N GLU A 125 -10.68 -20.67 -0.76
CA GLU A 125 -11.32 -20.33 -2.02
C GLU A 125 -11.28 -18.83 -2.27
N ALA A 126 -11.31 -18.44 -3.55
CA ALA A 126 -11.30 -17.03 -3.94
C ALA A 126 -12.60 -16.31 -3.56
N LEU A 127 -13.75 -17.01 -3.60
CA LEU A 127 -15.06 -16.38 -3.39
C LEU A 127 -15.24 -15.77 -1.99
N PRO A 128 -14.97 -16.48 -0.88
CA PRO A 128 -15.02 -15.89 0.46
C PRO A 128 -14.09 -14.66 0.60
N LEU A 129 -12.89 -14.73 0.04
CA LEU A 129 -11.91 -13.63 0.09
C LEU A 129 -12.39 -12.43 -0.74
N ALA A 130 -13.00 -12.66 -1.90
CA ALA A 130 -13.60 -11.61 -2.73
C ALA A 130 -14.73 -10.88 -2.00
N VAL A 131 -15.66 -11.65 -1.43
CA VAL A 131 -16.81 -11.10 -0.69
C VAL A 131 -16.34 -10.33 0.55
N ALA A 132 -15.33 -10.85 1.27
CA ALA A 132 -14.72 -10.17 2.41
C ALA A 132 -14.04 -8.85 2.01
N GLY A 133 -13.30 -8.86 0.89
CA GLY A 133 -12.68 -7.65 0.35
C GLY A 133 -13.71 -6.58 -0.04
N ILE A 134 -14.82 -6.98 -0.68
CA ILE A 134 -15.95 -6.09 -1.00
C ILE A 134 -16.56 -5.52 0.29
N ALA A 135 -16.86 -6.37 1.27
CA ALA A 135 -17.40 -5.95 2.56
C ALA A 135 -16.49 -4.93 3.26
N GLY A 136 -15.19 -5.21 3.28
CA GLY A 136 -14.19 -4.30 3.83
C GLY A 136 -14.13 -2.96 3.09
N ALA A 137 -14.11 -2.99 1.76
CA ALA A 137 -14.08 -1.77 0.93
C ALA A 137 -15.27 -0.85 1.20
N ILE A 138 -16.48 -1.41 1.25
CA ILE A 138 -17.71 -0.66 1.53
C ILE A 138 -17.69 -0.11 2.95
N LEU A 139 -17.37 -0.95 3.94
CA LEU A 139 -17.42 -0.55 5.35
C LEU A 139 -16.36 0.51 5.68
N GLY A 140 -15.15 0.42 5.09
CA GLY A 140 -14.09 1.41 5.26
C GLY A 140 -14.53 2.81 4.83
N VAL A 141 -15.24 2.92 3.70
CA VAL A 141 -15.82 4.19 3.23
C VAL A 141 -16.92 4.68 4.17
N VAL A 142 -17.85 3.80 4.53
CA VAL A 142 -19.05 4.18 5.30
C VAL A 142 -18.74 4.64 6.71
N VAL A 143 -17.81 3.95 7.40
CA VAL A 143 -17.46 4.25 8.79
C VAL A 143 -16.76 5.59 8.94
N ILE A 144 -15.99 6.01 7.93
CA ILE A 144 -15.15 7.19 8.03
C ILE A 144 -15.89 8.50 7.69
N ILE A 145 -16.94 8.44 6.88
CA ILE A 145 -17.68 9.63 6.42
C ILE A 145 -18.20 10.49 7.57
N PRO A 146 -18.85 9.95 8.63
CA PRO A 146 -19.35 10.76 9.74
C PRO A 146 -18.26 11.54 10.49
N LEU A 147 -17.00 11.12 10.36
CA LEU A 147 -15.87 11.70 11.06
C LEU A 147 -15.14 12.77 10.24
N ARG A 148 -15.51 12.94 8.98
CA ARG A 148 -14.85 13.91 8.09
C ARG A 148 -14.83 15.32 8.70
N LYS A 149 -15.98 15.83 9.13
CA LYS A 149 -16.06 17.17 9.72
C LYS A 149 -15.17 17.29 10.95
N GLN A 150 -15.23 16.26 11.82
CA GLN A 150 -14.42 16.27 13.02
C GLN A 150 -12.92 16.31 12.68
N MET A 151 -12.45 15.37 11.86
CA MET A 151 -11.01 15.21 11.58
C MET A 151 -10.45 16.31 10.69
N ILE A 152 -11.20 16.74 9.64
CA ILE A 152 -10.68 17.69 8.64
C ILE A 152 -10.94 19.14 9.04
N GLU A 153 -12.14 19.48 9.54
CA GLU A 153 -12.55 20.86 9.80
C GLU A 153 -12.31 21.29 11.25
N MET A 154 -12.66 20.44 12.24
CA MET A 154 -12.55 20.78 13.66
C MET A 154 -11.15 20.47 14.21
N ASP A 155 -10.69 19.22 14.11
CA ASP A 155 -9.36 18.80 14.59
C ASP A 155 -8.24 19.26 13.64
N ARG A 156 -8.59 19.65 12.42
CA ARG A 156 -7.69 20.17 11.38
C ARG A 156 -6.47 19.29 11.15
N LEU A 157 -6.67 17.96 11.13
CA LEU A 157 -5.60 17.02 10.87
C LEU A 157 -4.94 17.31 9.52
N ARG A 158 -3.64 17.08 9.44
CA ARG A 158 -2.83 17.51 8.30
C ARG A 158 -3.13 16.72 7.03
N PHE A 159 -3.26 15.40 7.15
CA PHE A 159 -3.38 14.49 5.99
C PHE A 159 -2.34 14.83 4.90
N PRO A 160 -1.04 14.60 5.16
CA PRO A 160 0.05 15.15 4.33
C PRO A 160 -0.05 14.79 2.85
N THR A 161 -0.40 13.54 2.52
CA THR A 161 -0.61 13.13 1.12
C THR A 161 -1.77 13.90 0.47
N GLY A 162 -2.89 14.14 1.18
CA GLY A 162 -4.00 14.94 0.68
C GLY A 162 -3.59 16.39 0.37
N VAL A 163 -2.72 16.98 1.21
CA VAL A 163 -2.14 18.31 0.97
C VAL A 163 -1.24 18.29 -0.26
N ALA A 164 -0.37 17.29 -0.41
CA ALA A 164 0.52 17.14 -1.56
C ALA A 164 -0.27 17.01 -2.87
N VAL A 165 -1.31 16.16 -2.90
CA VAL A 165 -2.20 15.99 -4.06
C VAL A 165 -2.90 17.32 -4.41
N THR A 166 -3.33 18.09 -3.40
CA THR A 166 -3.90 19.43 -3.62
C THR A 166 -2.94 20.34 -4.39
N THR A 167 -1.65 20.35 -4.02
CA THR A 167 -0.65 21.20 -4.70
C THR A 167 -0.47 20.77 -6.16
N ILE A 168 -0.50 19.46 -6.42
CA ILE A 168 -0.42 18.90 -7.78
C ILE A 168 -1.62 19.32 -8.62
N ILE A 169 -2.83 19.20 -8.08
CA ILE A 169 -4.07 19.56 -8.79
C ILE A 169 -4.13 21.07 -9.06
N ARG A 170 -3.72 21.92 -8.11
CA ARG A 170 -3.69 23.36 -8.28
C ARG A 170 -2.61 23.85 -9.25
N ALA A 171 -1.50 23.14 -9.37
CA ALA A 171 -0.40 23.50 -10.26
C ALA A 171 -0.71 23.33 -11.77
N GLY A 172 -1.96 23.35 -12.13
CA GLY A 172 -2.57 23.04 -13.41
C GLY A 172 -1.88 23.46 -14.71
N SER A 173 -1.02 24.46 -14.74
CA SER A 173 -0.28 24.88 -15.94
C SER A 173 0.91 23.96 -16.29
N THR A 174 1.47 23.23 -15.30
CA THR A 174 2.62 22.32 -15.47
C THR A 174 2.22 20.87 -15.69
N GLY A 175 0.93 20.56 -15.76
CA GLY A 175 0.42 19.20 -15.83
C GLY A 175 0.84 18.45 -17.10
N VAL A 176 0.94 19.12 -18.24
CA VAL A 176 1.39 18.49 -19.50
C VAL A 176 2.89 18.12 -19.42
N GLU A 177 3.71 18.96 -18.79
CA GLU A 177 5.13 18.66 -18.59
C GLU A 177 5.31 17.47 -17.63
N LYS A 178 4.58 17.46 -16.52
CA LYS A 178 4.57 16.34 -15.56
C LYS A 178 4.11 15.03 -16.22
N ALA A 179 3.09 15.10 -17.08
CA ALA A 179 2.61 13.97 -17.85
C ALA A 179 3.66 13.41 -18.83
N LYS A 180 4.39 14.30 -19.53
CA LYS A 180 5.49 13.89 -20.41
C LYS A 180 6.59 13.18 -19.63
N LEU A 181 6.97 13.71 -18.46
CA LEU A 181 7.97 13.08 -17.60
C LEU A 181 7.52 11.71 -17.09
N LEU A 182 6.25 11.57 -16.70
CA LEU A 182 5.66 10.28 -16.33
C LEU A 182 5.72 9.29 -17.50
N ALA A 183 5.32 9.72 -18.72
CA ALA A 183 5.35 8.87 -19.91
C ALA A 183 6.79 8.47 -20.29
N ILE A 184 7.75 9.38 -20.15
CA ILE A 184 9.18 9.08 -20.37
C ILE A 184 9.67 8.07 -19.34
N GLY A 185 9.39 8.27 -18.06
CA GLY A 185 9.73 7.32 -16.99
C GLY A 185 9.12 5.95 -17.24
N PHE A 186 7.85 5.90 -17.63
CA PHE A 186 7.17 4.67 -18.01
C PHE A 186 7.88 3.94 -19.14
N ALA A 187 8.18 4.63 -20.24
CA ALA A 187 8.83 4.03 -21.41
C ALA A 187 10.24 3.50 -21.07
N ILE A 188 11.01 4.27 -20.28
CA ILE A 188 12.35 3.86 -19.86
C ILE A 188 12.26 2.59 -18.99
N ALA A 189 11.37 2.56 -18.00
CA ALA A 189 11.27 1.43 -17.10
C ALA A 189 10.67 0.19 -17.78
N ALA A 190 9.71 0.36 -18.67
CA ALA A 190 9.17 -0.74 -19.47
C ALA A 190 10.26 -1.35 -20.38
N ALA A 191 11.02 -0.52 -21.09
CA ALA A 191 12.12 -0.99 -21.94
C ALA A 191 13.20 -1.69 -21.11
N TRP A 192 13.58 -1.13 -19.96
CA TRP A 192 14.54 -1.74 -19.05
C TRP A 192 14.05 -3.10 -18.53
N LYS A 193 12.79 -3.17 -18.10
CA LYS A 193 12.21 -4.41 -17.60
C LYS A 193 12.15 -5.49 -18.68
N LEU A 194 11.77 -5.14 -19.91
CA LEU A 194 11.78 -6.06 -21.05
C LEU A 194 13.20 -6.56 -21.37
N LEU A 195 14.19 -5.67 -21.28
CA LEU A 195 15.60 -6.05 -21.45
C LEU A 195 16.04 -7.05 -20.37
N MET A 196 15.70 -6.82 -19.11
CA MET A 196 16.01 -7.76 -18.02
C MET A 196 15.31 -9.11 -18.22
N LEU A 197 14.03 -9.09 -18.59
CA LEU A 197 13.24 -10.31 -18.84
C LEU A 197 13.69 -11.09 -20.08
N SER A 198 14.41 -10.46 -21.01
CA SER A 198 14.94 -11.15 -22.20
C SER A 198 16.10 -12.08 -21.88
N GLY A 199 16.74 -11.97 -20.72
CA GLY A 199 17.94 -12.72 -20.35
C GLY A 199 19.20 -12.38 -21.16
N TRP A 200 19.13 -11.35 -22.03
CA TRP A 200 20.26 -10.99 -22.92
C TRP A 200 21.50 -10.51 -22.16
N LEU A 201 21.31 -9.99 -20.94
CA LEU A 201 22.40 -9.53 -20.08
C LEU A 201 22.83 -10.59 -19.04
N ASP A 202 22.14 -11.73 -18.99
CA ASP A 202 22.43 -12.74 -17.98
C ASP A 202 23.77 -13.41 -18.22
N SER A 203 24.57 -13.43 -17.16
CA SER A 203 25.85 -14.13 -17.09
C SER A 203 25.63 -15.54 -16.55
N THR A 204 26.44 -16.49 -16.96
CA THR A 204 26.43 -17.83 -16.35
C THR A 204 26.98 -17.77 -14.92
N GLU A 205 26.51 -18.66 -14.05
CA GLU A 205 26.99 -18.74 -12.66
C GLU A 205 28.51 -18.98 -12.60
N GLU A 206 29.05 -19.78 -13.54
CA GLU A 206 30.49 -20.02 -13.66
C GLU A 206 31.26 -18.74 -13.99
N ALA A 207 30.71 -17.89 -14.88
CA ALA A 207 31.32 -16.61 -15.22
C ALA A 207 31.31 -15.63 -14.05
N ILE A 208 30.23 -15.62 -13.26
CA ILE A 208 30.14 -14.81 -12.02
C ILE A 208 31.14 -15.29 -10.97
N ALA A 209 31.23 -16.59 -10.76
CA ALA A 209 32.19 -17.18 -9.82
C ALA A 209 33.66 -16.91 -10.23
N ALA A 210 33.96 -16.92 -11.53
CA ALA A 210 35.31 -16.69 -12.04
C ALA A 210 35.73 -15.23 -12.03
N SER A 211 34.82 -14.32 -12.40
CA SER A 211 35.11 -12.88 -12.54
C SER A 211 34.81 -12.06 -11.28
N GLY A 212 34.00 -12.61 -10.38
CA GLY A 212 33.46 -11.89 -9.23
C GLY A 212 32.41 -10.84 -9.58
N PHE A 213 31.97 -10.81 -10.86
CA PHE A 213 31.02 -9.82 -11.38
C PHE A 213 30.13 -10.43 -12.46
N GLY A 214 28.83 -10.10 -12.44
CA GLY A 214 27.90 -10.51 -13.48
C GLY A 214 26.45 -10.19 -13.12
N ILE A 215 25.58 -10.34 -14.10
CA ILE A 215 24.12 -10.11 -13.96
C ILE A 215 23.42 -11.45 -14.14
N THR A 216 22.48 -11.76 -13.26
CA THR A 216 21.57 -12.89 -13.44
C THR A 216 20.24 -12.60 -12.72
N HIS A 217 19.12 -12.96 -13.32
CA HIS A 217 17.78 -12.78 -12.75
C HIS A 217 17.50 -11.37 -12.19
N GLU A 218 17.89 -10.34 -12.93
CA GLU A 218 17.72 -8.92 -12.53
C GLU A 218 18.60 -8.48 -11.35
N GLU A 219 19.57 -9.28 -10.93
CA GLU A 219 20.52 -8.97 -9.88
C GLU A 219 21.93 -8.81 -10.42
N LEU A 220 22.61 -7.76 -9.97
CA LEU A 220 24.02 -7.52 -10.25
C LEU A 220 24.86 -8.02 -9.08
N TYR A 221 25.61 -9.07 -9.30
CA TYR A 221 26.60 -9.59 -8.37
C TYR A 221 27.92 -8.85 -8.52
N PHE A 222 28.54 -8.46 -7.41
CA PHE A 222 29.82 -7.76 -7.44
C PHE A 222 30.71 -8.20 -6.27
N GLY A 223 32.02 -8.35 -6.55
CA GLY A 223 32.99 -8.74 -5.53
C GLY A 223 32.83 -10.17 -5.00
N CYS A 224 32.18 -11.07 -5.74
CA CYS A 224 32.09 -12.48 -5.39
C CYS A 224 33.50 -13.08 -5.27
N GLY A 225 33.78 -13.80 -4.18
CA GLY A 225 35.11 -14.34 -3.88
C GLY A 225 36.07 -13.36 -3.16
N ILE A 226 35.80 -12.04 -3.19
CA ILE A 226 36.57 -11.02 -2.45
C ILE A 226 35.79 -10.58 -1.21
N ILE A 227 34.50 -10.29 -1.37
CA ILE A 227 33.58 -9.93 -0.28
C ILE A 227 32.91 -11.23 0.20
N PRO A 228 32.97 -11.54 1.50
CA PRO A 228 32.30 -12.72 2.04
C PRO A 228 30.80 -12.70 1.77
N ALA A 229 30.21 -13.86 1.42
CA ALA A 229 28.81 -14.00 1.00
C ALA A 229 27.79 -13.47 2.04
N GLN A 230 28.12 -13.54 3.35
CA GLN A 230 27.25 -13.01 4.40
C GLN A 230 27.00 -11.49 4.33
N PHE A 231 27.79 -10.74 3.55
CA PHE A 231 27.55 -9.31 3.28
C PHE A 231 26.61 -9.07 2.10
N ALA A 232 26.18 -10.14 1.43
CA ALA A 232 25.31 -10.11 0.27
C ALA A 232 25.70 -9.04 -0.77
N PRO A 233 26.85 -9.19 -1.47
CA PRO A 233 27.33 -8.20 -2.44
C PRO A 233 26.52 -8.27 -3.75
N VAL A 234 25.24 -7.92 -3.66
CA VAL A 234 24.27 -8.00 -4.74
C VAL A 234 23.43 -6.72 -4.79
N ILE A 235 23.22 -6.17 -5.97
CA ILE A 235 22.31 -5.04 -6.20
C ILE A 235 21.17 -5.48 -7.10
N TYR A 236 19.95 -5.17 -6.71
CA TYR A 236 18.78 -5.40 -7.52
C TYR A 236 18.61 -4.30 -8.59
N LEU A 237 18.64 -4.69 -9.86
CA LEU A 237 18.60 -3.79 -11.03
C LEU A 237 17.16 -3.36 -11.39
N SER A 238 16.41 -2.88 -10.43
CA SER A 238 15.03 -2.42 -10.59
C SER A 238 14.95 -0.90 -10.55
N LEU A 239 14.48 -0.30 -11.64
CA LEU A 239 14.21 1.14 -11.69
C LEU A 239 13.02 1.53 -10.80
N MET A 240 12.06 0.62 -10.63
CA MET A 240 10.95 0.80 -9.68
C MET A 240 11.48 0.92 -8.25
N ASN A 241 12.40 0.05 -7.84
CA ASN A 241 13.00 0.07 -6.51
C ASN A 241 13.81 1.35 -6.26
N LEU A 242 14.63 1.73 -7.24
CA LEU A 242 15.38 2.98 -7.23
C LEU A 242 14.44 4.21 -7.13
N ALA A 243 13.40 4.24 -7.95
CA ALA A 243 12.42 5.31 -7.98
C ALA A 243 11.61 5.41 -6.68
N ALA A 244 11.25 4.28 -6.06
CA ALA A 244 10.60 4.24 -4.76
C ALA A 244 11.49 4.87 -3.68
N GLY A 245 12.79 4.57 -3.68
CA GLY A 245 13.78 5.23 -2.82
C GLY A 245 13.88 6.73 -3.10
N MET A 246 13.91 7.15 -4.36
CA MET A 246 13.92 8.57 -4.72
C MET A 246 12.65 9.32 -4.28
N LEU A 247 11.48 8.68 -4.31
CA LEU A 247 10.25 9.29 -3.79
C LEU A 247 10.27 9.43 -2.26
N ALA A 248 10.80 8.45 -1.57
CA ALA A 248 10.89 8.46 -0.10
C ALA A 248 11.96 9.45 0.42
N GLY A 249 13.06 9.61 -0.31
CA GLY A 249 14.16 10.51 0.06
C GLY A 249 14.66 10.27 1.49
N ARG A 250 14.72 11.32 2.29
CA ARG A 250 15.16 11.21 3.70
C ARG A 250 14.28 10.29 4.54
N GLY A 251 12.98 10.21 4.26
CA GLY A 251 12.04 9.33 4.97
C GLY A 251 12.32 7.85 4.76
N GLY A 252 12.98 7.47 3.66
CA GLY A 252 13.36 6.10 3.36
C GLY A 252 14.69 5.65 3.97
N LEU A 253 15.50 6.55 4.52
CA LEU A 253 16.80 6.20 5.11
C LEU A 253 16.72 5.16 6.23
N PRO A 254 15.72 5.15 7.12
CA PRO A 254 15.59 4.10 8.13
C PRO A 254 15.47 2.69 7.52
N PHE A 255 14.76 2.55 6.40
CA PHE A 255 14.67 1.28 5.69
C PHE A 255 16.03 0.85 5.13
N PHE A 256 16.77 1.74 4.50
CA PHE A 256 18.14 1.48 4.05
C PHE A 256 19.08 1.13 5.21
N ALA A 257 19.03 1.91 6.29
CA ALA A 257 19.84 1.67 7.49
C ALA A 257 19.53 0.29 8.13
N GLY A 258 18.24 -0.13 8.11
CA GLY A 258 17.84 -1.46 8.54
C GLY A 258 18.48 -2.59 7.71
N GLY A 259 18.56 -2.40 6.39
CA GLY A 259 19.26 -3.34 5.49
C GLY A 259 20.76 -3.44 5.79
N VAL A 260 21.43 -2.30 5.93
CA VAL A 260 22.86 -2.25 6.30
C VAL A 260 23.08 -2.88 7.68
N LEU A 261 22.26 -2.56 8.67
CA LEU A 261 22.35 -3.17 10.01
C LEU A 261 22.21 -4.69 9.94
N SER A 262 21.27 -5.19 9.16
CA SER A 262 21.01 -6.62 9.05
C SER A 262 22.16 -7.37 8.40
N TRP A 263 22.57 -6.92 7.22
CA TRP A 263 23.49 -7.66 6.38
C TRP A 263 24.96 -7.34 6.62
N TRP A 264 25.27 -6.14 7.13
CA TRP A 264 26.66 -5.73 7.38
C TRP A 264 27.06 -5.75 8.85
N VAL A 265 26.09 -5.92 9.77
CA VAL A 265 26.37 -6.01 11.20
C VAL A 265 25.87 -7.33 11.78
N ILE A 266 24.56 -7.61 11.68
CA ILE A 266 23.95 -8.78 12.33
C ILE A 266 24.38 -10.08 11.65
N ALA A 267 24.36 -10.14 10.31
CA ALA A 267 24.73 -11.36 9.58
C ALA A 267 26.19 -11.78 9.82
N PRO A 268 27.20 -10.91 9.67
CA PRO A 268 28.59 -11.27 10.00
C PRO A 268 28.79 -11.63 11.48
N ALA A 269 28.11 -10.94 12.40
CA ALA A 269 28.16 -11.27 13.81
C ALA A 269 27.56 -12.64 14.09
N ALA A 270 26.43 -13.01 13.48
CA ALA A 270 25.81 -14.31 13.63
C ALA A 270 26.70 -15.46 13.13
N VAL A 271 27.40 -15.25 12.01
CA VAL A 271 28.39 -16.22 11.49
C VAL A 271 29.60 -16.29 12.40
N GLY A 272 30.16 -15.15 12.80
CA GLY A 272 31.36 -15.10 13.67
C GLY A 272 31.15 -15.68 15.07
N MET A 273 29.91 -15.60 15.59
CA MET A 273 29.53 -16.18 16.89
C MET A 273 29.10 -17.65 16.78
N GLY A 274 29.11 -18.25 15.56
CA GLY A 274 28.69 -19.63 15.35
C GLY A 274 27.18 -19.89 15.53
N TRP A 275 26.34 -18.85 15.41
CA TRP A 275 24.88 -19.02 15.52
C TRP A 275 24.27 -19.72 14.30
N VAL A 276 25.05 -19.82 13.23
CA VAL A 276 24.72 -20.57 12.02
C VAL A 276 25.72 -21.72 11.90
N SER A 277 25.24 -22.96 12.08
CA SER A 277 26.10 -24.14 12.01
C SER A 277 26.53 -24.46 10.57
N PRO A 278 27.70 -25.12 10.37
CA PRO A 278 28.12 -25.56 9.04
C PRO A 278 27.09 -26.45 8.33
N ASP A 279 26.41 -27.33 9.08
CA ASP A 279 25.37 -28.22 8.54
C ASP A 279 24.18 -27.44 7.96
N LEU A 280 23.84 -26.31 8.60
CA LEU A 280 22.81 -25.40 8.05
C LEU A 280 23.30 -24.71 6.78
N VAL A 281 24.57 -24.29 6.72
CA VAL A 281 25.13 -23.67 5.52
C VAL A 281 25.09 -24.65 4.35
N GLU A 282 25.41 -25.90 4.56
CA GLU A 282 25.34 -26.95 3.54
C GLU A 282 23.90 -27.21 3.09
N SER A 283 22.96 -27.30 4.05
CA SER A 283 21.55 -27.56 3.76
C SER A 283 20.86 -26.44 3.00
N PHE A 284 21.32 -25.18 3.15
CA PHE A 284 20.79 -24.01 2.43
C PHE A 284 21.58 -23.63 1.18
N GLY A 285 22.66 -24.33 0.86
CA GLY A 285 23.50 -24.06 -0.31
C GLY A 285 24.35 -22.79 -0.24
N GLY A 286 24.40 -22.12 0.93
CA GLY A 286 25.20 -20.90 1.13
C GLY A 286 25.02 -20.27 2.50
N VAL A 287 26.05 -19.53 2.93
CA VAL A 287 26.05 -18.83 4.23
C VAL A 287 25.00 -17.73 4.27
N ASP A 288 24.85 -16.98 3.20
CA ASP A 288 23.88 -15.89 3.02
C ASP A 288 22.45 -16.38 3.19
N TRP A 289 22.06 -17.46 2.51
CA TRP A 289 20.73 -18.07 2.62
C TRP A 289 20.48 -18.69 4.00
N ALA A 290 21.48 -19.32 4.61
CA ALA A 290 21.38 -19.89 5.95
C ALA A 290 21.14 -18.79 7.00
N VAL A 291 21.96 -17.71 6.97
CA VAL A 291 21.81 -16.55 7.88
C VAL A 291 20.46 -15.86 7.64
N TYR A 292 20.11 -15.64 6.39
CA TYR A 292 18.83 -15.01 6.04
C TYR A 292 17.65 -15.80 6.61
N SER A 293 17.56 -17.09 6.29
CA SER A 293 16.39 -17.92 6.62
C SER A 293 16.27 -18.21 8.12
N LYS A 294 17.40 -18.42 8.82
CA LYS A 294 17.40 -18.84 10.23
C LYS A 294 17.58 -17.71 11.22
N MET A 295 18.09 -16.57 10.81
CA MET A 295 18.38 -15.44 11.70
C MET A 295 17.67 -14.15 11.28
N LEU A 296 18.00 -13.57 10.11
CA LEU A 296 17.52 -12.24 9.74
C LEU A 296 16.02 -12.20 9.51
N ARG A 297 15.48 -13.19 8.80
CA ARG A 297 14.05 -13.25 8.48
C ARG A 297 13.18 -13.40 9.74
N PRO A 298 13.40 -14.36 10.67
CA PRO A 298 12.63 -14.43 11.91
C PRO A 298 12.77 -13.18 12.78
N LEU A 299 13.98 -12.65 12.91
CA LEU A 299 14.24 -11.42 13.65
C LEU A 299 13.50 -10.22 13.02
N GLY A 300 13.53 -10.13 11.69
CA GLY A 300 12.81 -9.10 10.91
C GLY A 300 11.30 -9.19 11.10
N ILE A 301 10.70 -10.39 11.05
CA ILE A 301 9.27 -10.60 11.34
C ILE A 301 8.95 -10.10 12.75
N GLY A 302 9.71 -10.54 13.75
CA GLY A 302 9.54 -10.07 15.13
C GLY A 302 9.62 -8.55 15.23
N THR A 303 10.63 -7.93 14.62
CA THR A 303 10.85 -6.48 14.65
C THR A 303 9.70 -5.73 13.97
N LEU A 304 9.21 -6.23 12.82
CA LEU A 304 8.06 -5.66 12.12
C LEU A 304 6.80 -5.71 12.98
N VAL A 305 6.53 -6.86 13.59
CA VAL A 305 5.36 -7.07 14.45
C VAL A 305 5.42 -6.24 15.71
N GLY A 306 6.52 -6.30 16.45
CA GLY A 306 6.71 -5.50 17.65
C GLY A 306 6.64 -3.99 17.35
N GLY A 307 7.23 -3.57 16.22
CA GLY A 307 7.14 -2.21 15.74
C GLY A 307 5.72 -1.77 15.40
N ALA A 308 4.94 -2.63 14.74
CA ALA A 308 3.57 -2.37 14.39
C ALA A 308 2.65 -2.31 15.63
N LEU A 309 2.81 -3.25 16.57
CA LEU A 309 2.05 -3.26 17.83
C LEU A 309 2.36 -2.03 18.69
N MET A 310 3.64 -1.66 18.81
CA MET A 310 4.02 -0.44 19.53
C MET A 310 3.48 0.81 18.82
N GLY A 311 3.44 0.83 17.48
CA GLY A 311 2.80 1.89 16.72
C GLY A 311 1.34 2.09 17.08
N VAL A 312 0.58 1.00 17.31
CA VAL A 312 -0.80 1.06 17.82
C VAL A 312 -0.84 1.63 19.24
N VAL A 313 0.07 1.21 20.12
CA VAL A 313 0.18 1.74 21.48
C VAL A 313 0.49 3.24 21.46
N MET A 314 1.41 3.66 20.63
CA MET A 314 1.76 5.09 20.48
C MET A 314 0.62 5.91 19.84
N ALA A 315 -0.25 5.27 19.07
CA ALA A 315 -1.46 5.89 18.53
C ALA A 315 -2.60 6.00 19.57
N PHE A 316 -2.41 5.57 20.83
CA PHE A 316 -3.45 5.61 21.85
C PHE A 316 -4.11 6.99 22.05
N PRO A 317 -3.40 8.14 22.01
CA PRO A 317 -4.03 9.46 22.02
C PRO A 317 -4.97 9.68 20.83
N ALA A 318 -4.61 9.16 19.65
CA ALA A 318 -5.46 9.20 18.46
C ALA A 318 -6.71 8.32 18.63
N ILE A 319 -6.57 7.13 19.24
CA ILE A 319 -7.69 6.25 19.58
C ILE A 319 -8.66 6.99 20.51
N GLN A 320 -8.15 7.61 21.56
CA GLN A 320 -8.97 8.36 22.51
C GLN A 320 -9.68 9.55 21.84
N SER A 321 -8.99 10.27 20.95
CA SER A 321 -9.57 11.35 20.15
C SER A 321 -10.67 10.83 19.23
N ALA A 322 -10.44 9.73 18.51
CA ALA A 322 -11.42 9.10 17.64
C ALA A 322 -12.69 8.67 18.41
N MET A 323 -12.53 8.07 19.59
CA MET A 323 -13.65 7.69 20.46
C MET A 323 -14.46 8.90 20.94
N ARG A 324 -13.78 9.99 21.30
CA ARG A 324 -14.46 11.26 21.67
C ARG A 324 -15.22 11.84 20.47
N SER A 325 -14.62 11.85 19.30
CA SER A 325 -15.26 12.33 18.06
C SER A 325 -16.50 11.53 17.73
N LEU A 326 -16.44 10.20 17.84
CA LEU A 326 -17.60 9.34 17.64
C LEU A 326 -18.72 9.62 18.65
N ALA A 327 -18.39 9.78 19.92
CA ALA A 327 -19.36 10.11 20.97
C ALA A 327 -20.00 11.50 20.72
N THR A 328 -19.23 12.47 20.25
CA THR A 328 -19.73 13.80 19.89
C THR A 328 -20.64 13.74 18.68
N ALA A 329 -20.25 13.04 17.63
CA ALA A 329 -21.06 12.84 16.43
C ALA A 329 -22.39 12.14 16.75
N ALA A 330 -22.39 11.13 17.62
CA ALA A 330 -23.59 10.44 18.06
C ALA A 330 -24.56 11.36 18.84
N ARG A 331 -24.04 12.24 19.70
CA ARG A 331 -24.84 13.23 20.45
C ARG A 331 -25.45 14.28 19.50
N THR A 332 -24.68 14.75 18.52
CA THR A 332 -25.15 15.77 17.56
C THR A 332 -26.19 15.20 16.61
N ALA A 333 -26.08 13.93 16.20
CA ALA A 333 -27.08 13.24 15.38
C ALA A 333 -28.45 13.15 16.09
N GLY A 334 -28.45 13.02 17.43
CA GLY A 334 -29.67 13.01 18.24
C GLY A 334 -30.37 14.37 18.38
N SER A 335 -29.69 15.48 18.07
CA SER A 335 -30.25 16.85 18.21
C SER A 335 -30.91 17.43 16.97
N GLY A 336 -31.21 16.61 15.95
CA GLY A 336 -32.01 17.02 14.77
C GLY A 336 -31.36 18.08 13.87
N SER A 337 -30.07 18.35 14.02
CA SER A 337 -29.35 19.17 13.05
C SER A 337 -29.26 18.42 11.73
N ASN A 338 -29.98 18.90 10.72
CA ASN A 338 -29.80 18.49 9.34
C ASN A 338 -28.28 18.48 9.05
N VAL A 339 -27.68 17.30 8.97
CA VAL A 339 -26.36 17.13 8.37
C VAL A 339 -26.51 17.73 6.99
N GLY A 340 -25.96 18.92 6.77
CA GLY A 340 -26.18 19.71 5.58
C GLY A 340 -25.95 18.86 4.35
N GLY A 341 -26.69 19.07 3.24
CA GLY A 341 -26.74 18.27 2.01
C GLY A 341 -25.40 18.05 1.27
N ASP A 342 -24.27 18.24 1.94
CA ASP A 342 -22.92 18.06 1.43
C ASP A 342 -22.29 16.70 1.76
N GLU A 343 -22.99 15.81 2.49
CA GLU A 343 -22.52 14.47 2.84
C GLU A 343 -23.58 13.41 2.53
N LEU A 344 -23.13 12.15 2.39
CA LEU A 344 -24.04 11.01 2.21
C LEU A 344 -25.04 10.93 3.36
N SER A 345 -26.30 10.63 3.01
CA SER A 345 -27.38 10.56 3.99
C SER A 345 -27.13 9.44 5.03
N LEU A 346 -27.58 9.66 6.26
CA LEU A 346 -27.50 8.64 7.32
C LEU A 346 -28.15 7.31 6.89
N LYS A 347 -29.20 7.35 6.08
CA LYS A 347 -29.85 6.15 5.52
C LYS A 347 -28.92 5.36 4.63
N THR A 348 -28.13 6.04 3.76
CA THR A 348 -27.15 5.40 2.90
C THR A 348 -26.00 4.80 3.70
N LEU A 349 -25.56 5.48 4.77
CA LEU A 349 -24.51 4.96 5.66
C LEU A 349 -24.98 3.72 6.43
N ILE A 350 -26.21 3.73 6.97
CA ILE A 350 -26.80 2.56 7.61
C ILE A 350 -26.95 1.41 6.60
N PHE A 351 -27.46 1.69 5.41
CA PHE A 351 -27.56 0.68 4.35
C PHE A 351 -26.19 0.06 4.01
N GLY A 352 -25.17 0.88 3.81
CA GLY A 352 -23.82 0.40 3.53
C GLY A 352 -23.23 -0.45 4.67
N THR A 353 -23.49 -0.05 5.93
CA THR A 353 -23.06 -0.82 7.09
C THR A 353 -23.78 -2.18 7.15
N VAL A 354 -25.10 -2.20 7.01
CA VAL A 354 -25.88 -3.45 7.01
C VAL A 354 -25.46 -4.36 5.85
N LEU A 355 -25.29 -3.79 4.66
CA LEU A 355 -24.80 -4.53 3.50
C LEU A 355 -23.43 -5.17 3.79
N SER A 356 -22.50 -4.43 4.37
CA SER A 356 -21.17 -4.94 4.73
C SER A 356 -21.24 -6.07 5.75
N VAL A 357 -22.07 -5.94 6.78
CA VAL A 357 -22.27 -7.01 7.79
C VAL A 357 -22.82 -8.28 7.13
N VAL A 358 -23.81 -8.14 6.25
CA VAL A 358 -24.40 -9.26 5.52
C VAL A 358 -23.35 -9.91 4.59
N LEU A 359 -22.62 -9.13 3.82
CA LEU A 359 -21.55 -9.65 2.96
C LEU A 359 -20.46 -10.34 3.79
N PHE A 360 -20.12 -9.79 4.94
CA PHE A 360 -19.13 -10.39 5.81
C PHE A 360 -19.60 -11.70 6.44
N PHE A 361 -20.88 -11.78 6.80
CA PHE A 361 -21.49 -13.05 7.21
C PHE A 361 -21.46 -14.08 6.09
N ILE A 362 -21.82 -13.67 4.85
CA ILE A 362 -21.75 -14.54 3.67
C ILE A 362 -20.32 -15.01 3.44
N ALA A 363 -19.33 -14.14 3.46
CA ALA A 363 -17.93 -14.50 3.32
C ALA A 363 -17.49 -15.54 4.36
N SER A 364 -17.91 -15.33 5.62
CA SER A 364 -17.56 -16.25 6.71
C SER A 364 -18.22 -17.62 6.55
N ILE A 365 -19.50 -17.68 6.21
CA ILE A 365 -20.21 -18.97 6.07
C ILE A 365 -19.80 -19.76 4.83
N LEU A 366 -19.34 -19.08 3.77
CA LEU A 366 -18.78 -19.72 2.59
C LEU A 366 -17.39 -20.33 2.83
N THR A 367 -16.75 -19.99 3.96
CA THR A 367 -15.41 -20.51 4.29
C THR A 367 -15.55 -21.92 4.87
N GLU A 368 -14.74 -22.83 4.36
CA GLU A 368 -14.77 -24.24 4.78
C GLU A 368 -14.51 -24.39 6.29
N GLY A 369 -15.29 -25.28 6.91
CA GLY A 369 -15.17 -25.58 8.34
C GLY A 369 -15.71 -24.50 9.29
N VAL A 370 -16.47 -23.52 8.79
CA VAL A 370 -17.10 -22.48 9.61
C VAL A 370 -18.56 -22.82 9.88
N THR A 371 -18.93 -22.83 11.14
CA THR A 371 -20.33 -23.04 11.58
C THR A 371 -21.10 -21.71 11.58
N ILE A 372 -22.44 -21.78 11.51
CA ILE A 372 -23.31 -20.59 11.56
C ILE A 372 -23.03 -19.68 12.77
N PRO A 373 -22.88 -20.20 14.02
CA PRO A 373 -22.52 -19.36 15.14
C PRO A 373 -21.15 -18.66 14.99
N GLN A 374 -20.16 -19.37 14.44
CA GLN A 374 -18.84 -18.79 14.17
C GLN A 374 -18.91 -17.69 13.09
N ALA A 375 -19.68 -17.90 12.03
CA ALA A 375 -19.91 -16.89 11.00
C ALA A 375 -20.61 -15.65 11.58
N LEU A 376 -21.56 -15.82 12.49
CA LEU A 376 -22.24 -14.71 13.16
C LEU A 376 -21.27 -13.95 14.09
N ILE A 377 -20.46 -14.65 14.87
CA ILE A 377 -19.44 -14.03 15.72
C ILE A 377 -18.43 -13.26 14.86
N SER A 378 -17.93 -13.86 13.78
CA SER A 378 -16.98 -13.23 12.85
C SER A 378 -17.56 -11.95 12.25
N SER A 379 -18.81 -11.99 11.79
CA SER A 379 -19.44 -10.83 11.14
C SER A 379 -19.69 -9.68 12.13
N VAL A 380 -20.16 -9.96 13.34
CA VAL A 380 -20.45 -8.93 14.34
C VAL A 380 -19.17 -8.40 14.96
N VAL A 381 -18.33 -9.28 15.52
CA VAL A 381 -17.09 -8.88 16.19
C VAL A 381 -16.11 -8.30 15.16
N GLY A 382 -15.99 -8.93 13.97
CA GLY A 382 -15.17 -8.45 12.88
C GLY A 382 -15.58 -7.06 12.42
N THR A 383 -16.87 -6.79 12.23
CA THR A 383 -17.37 -5.46 11.84
C THR A 383 -17.11 -4.39 12.91
N LEU A 384 -17.33 -4.70 14.17
CA LEU A 384 -17.05 -3.76 15.27
C LEU A 384 -15.55 -3.44 15.34
N TRP A 385 -14.72 -4.48 15.28
CA TRP A 385 -13.26 -4.31 15.25
C TRP A 385 -12.80 -3.53 14.03
N LEU A 386 -13.32 -3.85 12.84
CA LEU A 386 -13.01 -3.19 11.60
C LEU A 386 -13.36 -1.70 11.64
N GLY A 387 -14.54 -1.34 12.16
CA GLY A 387 -14.92 0.05 12.36
C GLY A 387 -13.94 0.79 13.27
N LEU A 388 -13.59 0.20 14.42
CA LEU A 388 -12.64 0.78 15.36
C LEU A 388 -11.24 0.91 14.74
N ALA A 389 -10.77 -0.13 14.04
CA ALA A 389 -9.47 -0.14 13.38
C ALA A 389 -9.37 0.93 12.28
N ALA A 390 -10.42 1.11 11.48
CA ALA A 390 -10.47 2.15 10.45
C ALA A 390 -10.37 3.56 11.05
N LEU A 391 -11.05 3.80 12.17
CA LEU A 391 -10.97 5.06 12.92
C LEU A 391 -9.54 5.34 13.39
N ILE A 392 -8.91 4.36 14.02
CA ILE A 392 -7.56 4.47 14.56
C ILE A 392 -6.58 4.79 13.44
N VAL A 393 -6.66 4.05 12.33
CA VAL A 393 -5.74 4.21 11.22
C VAL A 393 -5.96 5.54 10.51
N ALA A 394 -7.20 5.98 10.31
CA ALA A 394 -7.49 7.28 9.73
C ALA A 394 -6.95 8.44 10.57
N GLN A 395 -7.08 8.36 11.91
CA GLN A 395 -6.52 9.35 12.82
C GLN A 395 -4.99 9.36 12.78
N ALA A 396 -4.36 8.18 12.82
CA ALA A 396 -2.90 8.04 12.74
C ALA A 396 -2.37 8.59 11.41
N THR A 397 -3.00 8.24 10.30
CA THR A 397 -2.65 8.73 8.96
C THR A 397 -2.83 10.24 8.85
N GLY A 398 -3.90 10.79 9.43
CA GLY A 398 -4.13 12.23 9.46
C GLY A 398 -3.06 13.02 10.20
N MET A 399 -2.45 12.41 11.22
CA MET A 399 -1.39 13.03 12.02
C MET A 399 0.01 12.83 11.41
N THR A 400 0.30 11.63 10.90
CA THR A 400 1.67 11.18 10.59
C THR A 400 1.91 10.78 9.14
N ASP A 401 0.85 10.63 8.34
CA ASP A 401 0.85 10.03 6.99
C ASP A 401 1.19 8.52 6.98
N ILE A 402 1.36 7.91 8.13
CA ILE A 402 1.66 6.48 8.26
C ILE A 402 0.40 5.74 8.67
N SER A 403 0.03 4.75 7.86
CA SER A 403 -1.11 3.87 8.12
C SER A 403 -0.61 2.54 8.69
N PRO A 404 -0.82 2.21 9.98
CA PRO A 404 -0.35 0.97 10.59
C PRO A 404 -1.20 -0.25 10.20
N MET A 405 -1.43 -0.42 8.88
CA MET A 405 -2.34 -1.42 8.32
C MET A 405 -1.93 -2.85 8.66
N SER A 406 -0.65 -3.17 8.49
CA SER A 406 -0.11 -4.52 8.74
C SER A 406 -0.28 -4.95 10.20
N GLY A 407 -0.04 -4.03 11.15
CA GLY A 407 -0.23 -4.30 12.57
C GLY A 407 -1.69 -4.56 12.93
N MET A 408 -2.60 -3.77 12.39
CA MET A 408 -4.04 -3.93 12.64
C MET A 408 -4.60 -5.20 12.00
N ALA A 409 -4.14 -5.55 10.78
CA ALA A 409 -4.51 -6.81 10.14
C ALA A 409 -4.03 -8.02 10.95
N LEU A 410 -2.80 -7.95 11.46
CA LEU A 410 -2.22 -8.98 12.30
C LEU A 410 -3.01 -9.20 13.60
N ILE A 411 -3.32 -8.12 14.32
CA ILE A 411 -4.16 -8.18 15.53
C ILE A 411 -5.50 -8.82 15.19
N SER A 412 -6.10 -8.45 14.06
CA SER A 412 -7.38 -8.99 13.60
C SER A 412 -7.33 -10.49 13.36
N VAL A 413 -6.33 -10.96 12.62
CA VAL A 413 -6.15 -12.39 12.32
C VAL A 413 -5.90 -13.18 13.61
N THR A 414 -5.02 -12.68 14.48
CA THR A 414 -4.70 -13.35 15.75
C THR A 414 -5.93 -13.44 16.66
N LEU A 415 -6.69 -12.34 16.79
CA LEU A 415 -7.94 -12.31 17.57
C LEU A 415 -8.95 -13.34 17.03
N MET A 416 -9.12 -13.37 15.71
CA MET A 416 -10.07 -14.28 15.08
C MET A 416 -9.60 -15.74 15.16
N MET A 417 -8.31 -16.02 15.11
CA MET A 417 -7.81 -17.39 15.34
C MET A 417 -8.20 -17.92 16.72
N VAL A 418 -8.17 -17.06 17.74
CA VAL A 418 -8.63 -17.44 19.09
C VAL A 418 -10.15 -17.67 19.10
N LEU A 419 -10.93 -16.76 18.51
CA LEU A 419 -12.41 -16.83 18.51
C LEU A 419 -12.96 -17.97 17.63
N LEU A 420 -12.24 -18.33 16.57
CA LEU A 420 -12.64 -19.34 15.59
C LEU A 420 -11.91 -20.69 15.77
N ASN A 421 -11.42 -20.96 16.99
CA ASN A 421 -10.76 -22.21 17.36
C ASN A 421 -9.61 -22.63 16.40
N GLY A 422 -8.81 -21.65 15.96
CA GLY A 422 -7.66 -21.87 15.10
C GLY A 422 -7.98 -22.12 13.63
N ASN A 423 -9.19 -21.81 13.15
CA ASN A 423 -9.52 -21.87 11.72
C ASN A 423 -8.80 -20.72 10.98
N VAL A 424 -7.72 -21.07 10.26
CA VAL A 424 -6.87 -20.10 9.58
C VAL A 424 -7.59 -19.41 8.42
N ALA A 425 -8.30 -20.18 7.58
CA ALA A 425 -9.01 -19.63 6.43
C ALA A 425 -10.07 -18.60 6.85
N ALA A 426 -10.87 -18.94 7.87
CA ALA A 426 -11.88 -18.03 8.42
C ALA A 426 -11.26 -16.78 9.05
N SER A 427 -10.16 -16.93 9.79
CA SER A 427 -9.46 -15.80 10.40
C SER A 427 -8.86 -14.87 9.35
N MET A 428 -8.37 -15.43 8.24
CA MET A 428 -7.83 -14.66 7.11
C MET A 428 -8.91 -13.92 6.32
N VAL A 429 -10.11 -14.48 6.17
CA VAL A 429 -11.28 -13.77 5.59
C VAL A 429 -11.55 -12.48 6.36
N VAL A 430 -11.52 -12.54 7.70
CA VAL A 430 -11.63 -11.34 8.53
C VAL A 430 -10.44 -10.40 8.34
N GLY A 431 -9.24 -10.94 8.32
CA GLY A 431 -8.00 -10.18 8.11
C GLY A 431 -8.01 -9.40 6.80
N VAL A 432 -8.49 -10.00 5.71
CA VAL A 432 -8.66 -9.33 4.39
C VAL A 432 -9.64 -8.17 4.53
N ALA A 433 -10.84 -8.41 5.05
CA ALA A 433 -11.86 -7.37 5.22
C ALA A 433 -11.34 -6.19 6.05
N VAL A 434 -10.69 -6.47 7.17
CA VAL A 434 -10.12 -5.43 8.05
C VAL A 434 -9.02 -4.66 7.33
N CYS A 435 -8.06 -5.34 6.68
CA CYS A 435 -6.94 -4.66 6.01
C CYS A 435 -7.42 -3.77 4.86
N VAL A 436 -8.40 -4.22 4.07
CA VAL A 436 -9.04 -3.42 3.02
C VAL A 436 -9.75 -2.21 3.61
N ALA A 437 -10.53 -2.39 4.66
CA ALA A 437 -11.33 -1.31 5.24
C ALA A 437 -10.48 -0.21 5.88
N ILE A 438 -9.43 -0.57 6.61
CA ILE A 438 -8.54 0.42 7.24
C ILE A 438 -7.77 1.23 6.20
N GLY A 439 -7.35 0.58 5.10
CA GLY A 439 -6.76 1.26 3.96
C GLY A 439 -7.74 2.27 3.35
N GLN A 440 -8.97 1.83 3.07
CA GLN A 440 -10.01 2.67 2.49
C GLN A 440 -10.38 3.86 3.39
N GLY A 441 -10.52 3.64 4.69
CA GLY A 441 -10.82 4.72 5.63
C GLY A 441 -9.74 5.81 5.65
N ALA A 442 -8.47 5.40 5.64
CA ALA A 442 -7.34 6.31 5.63
C ALA A 442 -7.24 7.09 4.30
N ASP A 443 -7.34 6.39 3.18
CA ASP A 443 -7.26 6.98 1.83
C ASP A 443 -8.43 7.95 1.55
N MET A 444 -9.65 7.52 1.90
CA MET A 444 -10.84 8.37 1.80
C MET A 444 -10.67 9.71 2.51
N MET A 445 -10.07 9.70 3.70
CA MET A 445 -9.86 10.94 4.45
C MET A 445 -8.79 11.84 3.81
N GLN A 446 -7.75 11.26 3.20
CA GLN A 446 -6.76 12.02 2.42
C GLN A 446 -7.42 12.65 1.18
N ASP A 447 -8.24 11.89 0.46
CA ASP A 447 -8.97 12.38 -0.71
C ASP A 447 -9.98 13.47 -0.35
N LEU A 448 -10.73 13.31 0.76
CA LEU A 448 -11.64 14.33 1.27
C LEU A 448 -10.91 15.60 1.74
N LYS A 449 -9.68 15.46 2.28
CA LYS A 449 -8.81 16.60 2.59
C LYS A 449 -8.41 17.36 1.32
N THR A 450 -8.04 16.63 0.26
CA THR A 450 -7.75 17.22 -1.05
C THR A 450 -8.95 18.01 -1.56
N GLY A 451 -10.13 17.37 -1.57
CA GLY A 451 -11.39 17.99 -1.98
C GLY A 451 -11.75 19.24 -1.18
N PHE A 452 -11.62 19.18 0.14
CA PHE A 452 -11.83 20.32 1.04
C PHE A 452 -10.92 21.49 0.69
N MET A 453 -9.65 21.24 0.43
CA MET A 453 -8.69 22.30 0.11
C MET A 453 -8.91 22.94 -1.27
N ILE A 454 -9.43 22.21 -2.26
CA ILE A 454 -9.73 22.76 -3.60
C ILE A 454 -11.16 23.27 -3.74
N GLY A 455 -12.01 23.10 -2.73
CA GLY A 455 -13.41 23.54 -2.74
C GLY A 455 -14.37 22.58 -3.43
N ALA A 456 -14.04 21.29 -3.53
CA ALA A 456 -14.92 20.26 -4.06
C ALA A 456 -16.00 19.87 -3.04
N ARG A 457 -17.15 19.38 -3.54
CA ARG A 457 -18.24 18.90 -2.67
C ARG A 457 -17.94 17.51 -2.15
N PRO A 458 -17.86 17.30 -0.81
CA PRO A 458 -17.53 16.01 -0.22
C PRO A 458 -18.45 14.87 -0.70
N ILE A 459 -19.74 15.12 -0.80
CA ILE A 459 -20.72 14.12 -1.24
C ILE A 459 -20.38 13.50 -2.60
N ARG A 460 -19.78 14.27 -3.52
CA ARG A 460 -19.40 13.78 -4.84
C ARG A 460 -18.29 12.74 -4.75
N GLN A 461 -17.27 13.01 -3.95
CA GLN A 461 -16.19 12.07 -3.67
C GLN A 461 -16.71 10.83 -2.94
N GLN A 462 -17.57 11.02 -1.93
CA GLN A 462 -18.17 9.94 -1.16
C GLN A 462 -18.99 8.98 -2.02
N VAL A 463 -19.84 9.52 -2.91
CA VAL A 463 -20.66 8.71 -3.82
C VAL A 463 -19.81 7.89 -4.79
N VAL A 464 -18.81 8.49 -5.42
CA VAL A 464 -17.99 7.77 -6.40
C VAL A 464 -17.14 6.71 -5.72
N GLN A 465 -16.56 7.02 -4.57
CA GLN A 465 -15.74 6.04 -3.82
C GLN A 465 -16.60 4.86 -3.35
N PHE A 466 -17.76 5.13 -2.75
CA PHE A 466 -18.70 4.09 -2.35
C PHE A 466 -19.11 3.18 -3.53
N ALA A 467 -19.26 3.76 -4.72
CA ALA A 467 -19.69 3.02 -5.91
C ALA A 467 -18.61 2.14 -6.52
N VAL A 468 -17.32 2.47 -6.36
CA VAL A 468 -16.24 1.84 -7.16
C VAL A 468 -15.18 1.08 -6.35
N THR A 469 -15.05 1.32 -5.04
CA THR A 469 -13.94 0.74 -4.24
C THR A 469 -13.92 -0.77 -4.20
N TRP A 470 -15.09 -1.41 -4.23
CA TRP A 470 -15.22 -2.87 -4.26
C TRP A 470 -14.50 -3.52 -5.45
N LEU A 471 -14.41 -2.80 -6.59
CA LEU A 471 -13.72 -3.29 -7.78
C LEU A 471 -12.23 -3.53 -7.51
N GLY A 472 -11.61 -2.68 -6.69
CA GLY A 472 -10.18 -2.79 -6.37
C GLY A 472 -9.83 -4.08 -5.64
N ALA A 473 -10.67 -4.53 -4.73
CA ALA A 473 -10.46 -5.80 -4.03
C ALA A 473 -10.52 -7.00 -4.99
N LEU A 474 -11.44 -6.97 -5.95
CA LEU A 474 -11.56 -8.03 -6.97
C LEU A 474 -10.37 -8.06 -7.93
N VAL A 475 -9.96 -6.89 -8.44
CA VAL A 475 -8.81 -6.76 -9.34
C VAL A 475 -7.54 -7.25 -8.66
N ALA A 476 -7.31 -6.87 -7.41
CA ALA A 476 -6.13 -7.29 -6.65
C ALA A 476 -6.16 -8.80 -6.35
N LEU A 477 -7.32 -9.35 -6.01
CA LEU A 477 -7.44 -10.79 -5.78
C LEU A 477 -7.10 -11.58 -7.05
N GLY A 478 -7.64 -11.16 -8.19
CA GLY A 478 -7.28 -11.73 -9.49
C GLY A 478 -5.79 -11.60 -9.80
N ALA A 479 -5.19 -10.45 -9.49
CA ALA A 479 -3.75 -10.23 -9.66
C ALA A 479 -2.91 -11.16 -8.78
N VAL A 480 -3.29 -11.38 -7.50
CA VAL A 480 -2.58 -12.31 -6.61
C VAL A 480 -2.64 -13.74 -7.14
N TYR A 481 -3.82 -14.20 -7.55
CA TYR A 481 -3.96 -15.55 -8.13
C TYR A 481 -3.14 -15.70 -9.42
N ALA A 482 -3.19 -14.71 -10.31
CA ALA A 482 -2.40 -14.71 -11.54
C ALA A 482 -0.89 -14.73 -11.26
N LEU A 483 -0.42 -13.86 -10.36
CA LEU A 483 1.00 -13.82 -9.99
C LEU A 483 1.45 -15.11 -9.31
N TRP A 484 0.60 -15.76 -8.52
CA TRP A 484 0.91 -17.07 -7.97
C TRP A 484 1.09 -18.13 -9.05
N GLN A 485 0.17 -18.17 -10.02
CA GLN A 485 0.21 -19.14 -11.11
C GLN A 485 1.34 -18.88 -12.13
N SER A 486 1.93 -17.69 -12.15
CA SER A 486 3.05 -17.36 -13.04
C SER A 486 4.39 -17.98 -12.60
N GLY A 487 4.44 -18.65 -11.46
CA GLY A 487 5.63 -19.33 -10.96
C GLY A 487 6.00 -20.56 -11.79
N GLU A 488 7.28 -20.90 -11.81
CA GLU A 488 7.85 -22.02 -12.56
C GLU A 488 8.23 -23.19 -11.62
N GLY A 489 8.31 -24.39 -12.16
CA GLY A 489 8.82 -25.55 -11.44
C GLY A 489 7.99 -26.02 -10.23
N GLY A 490 6.69 -25.67 -10.16
CA GLY A 490 5.81 -26.02 -9.03
C GLY A 490 5.94 -25.09 -7.82
N GLN A 491 6.76 -24.03 -7.92
CA GLN A 491 6.83 -22.97 -6.94
C GLN A 491 5.85 -21.85 -7.32
N GLY A 492 5.26 -21.18 -6.32
CA GLY A 492 4.44 -20.00 -6.57
C GLY A 492 5.27 -18.83 -7.12
N GLY A 493 4.64 -17.94 -7.88
CA GLY A 493 5.30 -16.80 -8.51
C GLY A 493 5.70 -15.68 -7.53
N PHE A 494 5.40 -15.83 -6.23
CA PHE A 494 5.85 -14.92 -5.19
C PHE A 494 6.19 -15.68 -3.89
N GLY A 495 7.02 -15.09 -3.08
CA GLY A 495 7.46 -15.65 -1.80
C GLY A 495 8.98 -15.55 -1.63
N PRO A 496 9.50 -16.05 -0.52
CA PRO A 496 10.93 -16.05 -0.25
C PRO A 496 11.71 -16.80 -1.34
N GLY A 497 12.76 -16.18 -1.85
CA GLY A 497 13.58 -16.75 -2.91
C GLY A 497 13.08 -16.50 -4.34
N THR A 498 11.94 -15.82 -4.51
CA THR A 498 11.44 -15.41 -5.82
C THR A 498 11.71 -13.92 -6.08
N SER A 499 11.52 -13.49 -7.33
CA SER A 499 11.62 -12.07 -7.71
C SER A 499 10.58 -11.17 -7.03
N LEU A 500 9.54 -11.76 -6.41
CA LEU A 500 8.49 -11.08 -5.66
C LEU A 500 8.43 -11.63 -4.22
N PRO A 501 9.24 -11.12 -3.28
CA PRO A 501 9.41 -11.70 -1.95
C PRO A 501 8.15 -11.75 -1.07
N ALA A 502 7.12 -10.96 -1.38
CA ALA A 502 5.84 -10.85 -0.65
C ALA A 502 6.01 -10.67 0.88
N PRO A 503 6.76 -9.65 1.35
CA PRO A 503 7.22 -9.59 2.74
C PRO A 503 6.09 -9.46 3.75
N GLN A 504 5.00 -8.75 3.45
CA GLN A 504 3.86 -8.61 4.35
C GLN A 504 3.10 -9.94 4.50
N GLY A 505 2.85 -10.63 3.37
CA GLY A 505 2.26 -11.97 3.37
C GLY A 505 3.14 -12.97 4.11
N GLY A 506 4.45 -12.91 3.91
CA GLY A 506 5.40 -13.77 4.60
C GLY A 506 5.50 -13.52 6.11
N ALA A 507 5.39 -12.26 6.54
CA ALA A 507 5.34 -11.91 7.97
C ALA A 507 4.05 -12.47 8.61
N LEU A 508 2.91 -12.27 7.97
CA LEU A 508 1.63 -12.77 8.44
C LEU A 508 1.60 -14.31 8.46
N MET A 509 2.10 -14.97 7.39
CA MET A 509 2.30 -16.42 7.37
C MET A 509 3.13 -16.89 8.57
N GLY A 510 4.27 -16.24 8.83
CA GLY A 510 5.15 -16.61 9.93
C GLY A 510 4.46 -16.61 11.29
N ILE A 511 3.55 -15.67 11.53
CA ILE A 511 2.81 -15.57 12.78
C ILE A 511 1.69 -16.61 12.87
N ILE A 512 0.95 -16.81 11.78
CA ILE A 512 -0.11 -17.83 11.74
C ILE A 512 0.50 -19.22 11.98
N ASP A 513 1.59 -19.50 11.30
CA ASP A 513 2.32 -20.76 11.48
C ASP A 513 2.85 -20.90 12.92
N ALA A 514 3.31 -19.81 13.49
CA ALA A 514 3.72 -19.71 14.88
C ALA A 514 2.62 -20.14 15.86
N VAL A 515 1.45 -19.59 15.69
CA VAL A 515 0.30 -19.87 16.56
C VAL A 515 -0.20 -21.30 16.36
N LYS A 516 -0.12 -21.85 15.15
CA LYS A 516 -0.67 -23.16 14.80
C LYS A 516 0.27 -24.32 15.12
N SER A 517 1.54 -24.23 14.77
CA SER A 517 2.50 -25.35 14.87
C SER A 517 3.20 -25.44 16.22
N GLY A 518 3.25 -24.34 16.98
CA GLY A 518 4.02 -24.25 18.23
C GLY A 518 5.55 -24.39 18.04
N ASN A 519 6.02 -24.67 16.84
CA ASN A 519 7.44 -24.90 16.50
C ASN A 519 8.05 -23.66 15.86
N VAL A 520 8.30 -22.65 16.67
CA VAL A 520 8.72 -21.32 16.22
C VAL A 520 10.03 -20.95 16.89
N PRO A 521 10.93 -20.23 16.21
CA PRO A 521 12.07 -19.59 16.86
C PRO A 521 11.59 -18.41 17.73
N VAL A 522 10.89 -18.76 18.85
CA VAL A 522 10.26 -17.80 19.76
C VAL A 522 11.28 -16.81 20.30
N ASP A 523 12.51 -17.25 20.52
CA ASP A 523 13.64 -16.44 20.94
C ASP A 523 13.91 -15.29 19.97
N LYS A 524 13.96 -15.57 18.66
CA LYS A 524 14.23 -14.58 17.62
C LYS A 524 13.02 -13.66 17.36
N TYR A 525 11.80 -14.21 17.38
CA TYR A 525 10.59 -13.41 17.26
C TYR A 525 10.41 -12.47 18.45
N ALA A 526 10.63 -12.95 19.69
CA ALA A 526 10.53 -12.15 20.89
C ALA A 526 11.61 -11.05 20.95
N MET A 527 12.86 -11.41 20.61
CA MET A 527 13.95 -10.43 20.54
C MET A 527 13.69 -9.39 19.47
N GLY A 528 13.24 -9.80 18.28
CA GLY A 528 12.82 -8.88 17.23
C GLY A 528 11.67 -7.97 17.68
N ALA A 529 10.64 -8.53 18.30
CA ALA A 529 9.50 -7.77 18.80
C ALA A 529 9.90 -6.72 19.84
N LEU A 530 10.81 -7.07 20.74
CA LEU A 530 11.37 -6.12 21.70
C LEU A 530 12.11 -4.98 21.00
N VAL A 531 13.01 -5.32 20.06
CA VAL A 531 13.76 -4.31 19.26
C VAL A 531 12.79 -3.41 18.48
N GLY A 532 11.84 -3.99 17.78
CA GLY A 532 10.84 -3.23 16.99
C GLY A 532 9.98 -2.32 17.85
N SER A 533 9.58 -2.78 19.03
CA SER A 533 8.83 -1.98 20.01
C SER A 533 9.67 -0.81 20.52
N CYS A 534 10.91 -1.04 20.88
CA CYS A 534 11.83 0.03 21.33
C CYS A 534 12.08 1.06 20.23
N LEU A 535 12.30 0.63 18.99
CA LEU A 535 12.51 1.52 17.84
C LEU A 535 11.27 2.35 17.53
N SER A 536 10.06 1.76 17.62
CA SER A 536 8.81 2.49 17.37
C SER A 536 8.40 3.41 18.51
N ALA A 537 8.95 3.22 19.72
CA ALA A 537 8.80 4.18 20.83
C ALA A 537 9.68 5.43 20.65
N ALA A 538 10.65 5.41 19.71
CA ALA A 538 11.44 6.59 19.35
C ALA A 538 10.57 7.67 18.67
N PRO A 539 11.00 8.94 18.65
CA PRO A 539 10.22 10.05 18.09
C PRO A 539 10.05 10.01 16.55
N MET A 540 10.49 8.96 15.89
CA MET A 540 10.29 8.71 14.47
C MET A 540 9.19 7.66 14.26
N PRO A 541 7.98 8.06 13.83
CA PRO A 541 6.88 7.13 13.62
C PRO A 541 7.25 6.03 12.60
N GLY A 542 6.88 4.77 12.92
CA GLY A 542 7.08 3.64 12.02
C GLY A 542 8.52 3.12 11.89
N LEU A 543 9.48 3.63 12.67
CA LEU A 543 10.90 3.25 12.59
C LEU A 543 11.09 1.73 12.75
N GLY A 544 10.45 1.11 13.74
CA GLY A 544 10.55 -0.34 13.96
C GLY A 544 9.98 -1.15 12.80
N VAL A 545 8.89 -0.68 12.19
CA VAL A 545 8.29 -1.34 11.01
C VAL A 545 9.22 -1.26 9.80
N LEU A 546 9.81 -0.09 9.53
CA LEU A 546 10.73 0.10 8.39
C LEU A 546 12.00 -0.72 8.54
N ILE A 547 12.60 -0.76 9.74
CA ILE A 547 13.78 -1.56 10.01
C ILE A 547 13.45 -3.05 9.96
N GLY A 548 12.35 -3.48 10.56
CA GLY A 548 11.90 -4.87 10.52
C GLY A 548 11.62 -5.38 9.10
N LEU A 549 11.01 -4.54 8.27
CA LEU A 549 10.78 -4.83 6.86
C LEU A 549 12.12 -4.97 6.09
N ALA A 550 13.07 -4.09 6.35
CA ALA A 550 14.41 -4.16 5.75
C ALA A 550 15.19 -5.40 6.17
N MET A 551 15.03 -5.86 7.42
CA MET A 551 15.61 -7.12 7.89
C MET A 551 14.98 -8.35 7.24
N TYR A 552 13.70 -8.28 6.93
CA TYR A 552 12.98 -9.34 6.24
C TYR A 552 13.34 -9.46 4.76
N LEU A 553 13.72 -8.36 4.12
CA LEU A 553 14.01 -8.31 2.69
C LEU A 553 15.48 -8.67 2.39
N PRO A 554 15.76 -9.23 1.19
CA PRO A 554 17.13 -9.34 0.69
C PRO A 554 17.84 -7.98 0.64
N PHE A 555 19.16 -7.98 0.87
CA PHE A 555 19.95 -6.74 0.87
C PHE A 555 19.93 -6.04 -0.49
N SER A 556 19.87 -6.79 -1.57
CA SER A 556 19.80 -6.26 -2.94
C SER A 556 18.66 -5.25 -3.13
N ILE A 557 17.49 -5.51 -2.53
CA ILE A 557 16.34 -4.60 -2.57
C ILE A 557 16.58 -3.36 -1.72
N THR A 558 17.03 -3.53 -0.47
CA THR A 558 17.26 -2.40 0.44
C THR A 558 18.40 -1.50 -0.01
N LEU A 559 19.41 -2.08 -0.66
CA LEU A 559 20.53 -1.33 -1.23
C LEU A 559 20.08 -0.48 -2.43
N GLY A 560 19.35 -1.05 -3.39
CA GLY A 560 18.82 -0.31 -4.55
C GLY A 560 17.90 0.84 -4.12
N TYR A 561 17.03 0.59 -3.14
CA TYR A 561 16.18 1.63 -2.56
C TYR A 561 17.00 2.72 -1.85
N GLY A 562 18.01 2.34 -1.08
CA GLY A 562 18.92 3.26 -0.39
C GLY A 562 19.69 4.17 -1.36
N ILE A 563 20.17 3.61 -2.47
CA ILE A 563 20.80 4.39 -3.56
C ILE A 563 19.81 5.42 -4.09
N GLY A 564 18.54 5.04 -4.26
CA GLY A 564 17.47 5.96 -4.66
C GLY A 564 17.31 7.13 -3.66
N CYS A 565 17.25 6.84 -2.36
CA CYS A 565 17.17 7.86 -1.32
C CYS A 565 18.35 8.86 -1.37
N LEU A 566 19.57 8.34 -1.46
CA LEU A 566 20.77 9.16 -1.52
C LEU A 566 20.83 9.99 -2.81
N THR A 567 20.42 9.42 -3.94
CA THR A 567 20.32 10.11 -5.23
C THR A 567 19.36 11.29 -5.14
N GLN A 568 18.16 11.09 -4.57
CA GLN A 568 17.20 12.17 -4.35
C GLN A 568 17.78 13.29 -3.47
N MET A 569 18.43 12.93 -2.38
CA MET A 569 19.05 13.90 -1.48
C MET A 569 20.17 14.70 -2.19
N GLY A 570 20.96 14.05 -3.02
CA GLY A 570 21.98 14.68 -3.85
C GLY A 570 21.35 15.65 -4.86
N ILE A 571 20.33 15.21 -5.59
CA ILE A 571 19.60 16.04 -6.55
C ILE A 571 18.95 17.25 -5.84
N GLN A 572 18.32 17.03 -4.70
CA GLN A 572 17.68 18.08 -3.92
C GLN A 572 18.68 19.13 -3.44
N LYS A 573 19.88 18.71 -3.03
CA LYS A 573 20.95 19.62 -2.61
C LYS A 573 21.48 20.47 -3.78
N VAL A 574 21.53 19.93 -5.00
CA VAL A 574 22.08 20.60 -6.19
C VAL A 574 21.04 21.41 -6.94
N LYS A 575 19.83 20.86 -7.12
CA LYS A 575 18.76 21.44 -7.96
C LYS A 575 17.62 22.06 -7.18
N GLY A 576 17.56 21.85 -5.87
CA GLY A 576 16.52 22.35 -4.99
C GLY A 576 15.30 21.43 -4.87
N ALA A 577 14.45 21.73 -3.88
CA ALA A 577 13.24 20.94 -3.59
C ALA A 577 12.19 21.06 -4.70
N GLU A 578 12.04 22.26 -5.28
CA GLU A 578 11.09 22.53 -6.36
C GLU A 578 11.35 21.66 -7.61
N PHE A 579 12.61 21.49 -7.99
CA PHE A 579 12.99 20.59 -9.08
C PHE A 579 12.59 19.14 -8.78
N CYS A 580 12.80 18.68 -7.55
CA CYS A 580 12.40 17.34 -7.15
C CYS A 580 10.88 17.15 -7.25
N GLU A 581 10.10 18.10 -6.76
CA GLU A 581 8.64 18.03 -6.77
C GLU A 581 8.06 18.11 -8.19
N HIS A 582 8.57 19.00 -9.03
CA HIS A 582 8.02 19.23 -10.37
C HIS A 582 8.53 18.28 -11.44
N LYS A 583 9.75 17.76 -11.32
CA LYS A 583 10.38 16.91 -12.35
C LYS A 583 10.67 15.49 -11.89
N LEU A 584 11.27 15.33 -10.70
CA LEU A 584 11.70 14.02 -10.22
C LEU A 584 10.51 13.14 -9.84
N VAL A 585 9.53 13.68 -9.10
CA VAL A 585 8.34 12.92 -8.65
C VAL A 585 7.55 12.35 -9.83
N PRO A 586 7.19 13.11 -10.89
CA PRO A 586 6.48 12.54 -12.04
C PRO A 586 7.30 11.49 -12.80
N LEU A 587 8.61 11.71 -12.94
CA LEU A 587 9.52 10.75 -13.57
C LEU A 587 9.56 9.43 -12.80
N CYS A 588 9.75 9.50 -11.48
CA CYS A 588 9.77 8.32 -10.60
C CYS A 588 8.43 7.57 -10.61
N ALA A 589 7.31 8.29 -10.60
CA ALA A 589 5.99 7.68 -10.73
C ALA A 589 5.87 6.87 -12.05
N GLY A 590 6.38 7.43 -13.15
CA GLY A 590 6.45 6.73 -14.43
C GLY A 590 7.33 5.49 -14.38
N LEU A 591 8.52 5.57 -13.78
CA LEU A 591 9.44 4.44 -13.61
C LEU A 591 8.78 3.29 -12.84
N ILE A 592 8.06 3.59 -11.76
CA ILE A 592 7.37 2.59 -10.94
C ILE A 592 6.27 1.90 -11.74
N VAL A 593 5.38 2.68 -12.34
CA VAL A 593 4.24 2.14 -13.09
C VAL A 593 4.69 1.36 -14.32
N GLY A 594 5.72 1.86 -15.03
CA GLY A 594 6.25 1.21 -16.23
C GLY A 594 6.84 -0.16 -15.95
N GLU A 595 7.71 -0.28 -14.95
CA GLU A 595 8.30 -1.58 -14.58
C GLU A 595 7.24 -2.53 -14.01
N ALA A 596 6.36 -2.05 -13.13
CA ALA A 596 5.34 -2.86 -12.50
C ALA A 596 4.32 -3.43 -13.49
N LEU A 597 3.81 -2.61 -14.42
CA LEU A 597 2.89 -3.08 -15.46
C LEU A 597 3.55 -4.02 -16.45
N THR A 598 4.82 -3.80 -16.78
CA THR A 598 5.58 -4.72 -17.66
C THR A 598 5.79 -6.07 -16.97
N GLY A 599 6.14 -6.08 -15.68
CA GLY A 599 6.26 -7.30 -14.88
C GLY A 599 4.92 -8.05 -14.75
N MET A 600 3.83 -7.34 -14.50
CA MET A 600 2.49 -7.92 -14.47
C MET A 600 2.09 -8.49 -15.84
N GLY A 601 2.35 -7.75 -16.93
CA GLY A 601 2.08 -8.21 -18.28
C GLY A 601 2.87 -9.48 -18.64
N HIS A 602 4.12 -9.57 -18.22
CA HIS A 602 4.94 -10.77 -18.39
C HIS A 602 4.36 -11.98 -17.62
N ALA A 603 3.90 -11.78 -16.39
CA ALA A 603 3.24 -12.82 -15.62
C ALA A 603 1.97 -13.35 -16.32
N PHE A 604 1.13 -12.46 -16.87
CA PHE A 604 -0.04 -12.86 -17.66
C PHE A 604 0.34 -13.61 -18.95
N LEU A 605 1.41 -13.19 -19.62
CA LEU A 605 1.91 -13.89 -20.82
C LEU A 605 2.38 -15.30 -20.49
N ASN A 606 3.05 -15.50 -19.36
CA ASN A 606 3.50 -16.82 -18.92
C ASN A 606 2.32 -17.75 -18.62
N ILE A 607 1.28 -17.26 -17.98
CA ILE A 607 0.05 -18.00 -17.74
C ILE A 607 -0.62 -18.39 -19.06
N PHE A 608 -0.72 -17.44 -20.00
CA PHE A 608 -1.29 -17.73 -21.33
C PHE A 608 -0.51 -18.78 -22.09
N LYS A 609 0.82 -18.70 -22.05
CA LYS A 609 1.72 -19.70 -22.66
C LYS A 609 1.54 -21.08 -22.02
N SER A 610 1.42 -21.16 -20.69
CA SER A 610 1.21 -22.43 -19.99
C SER A 610 -0.14 -23.08 -20.35
N TRP A 611 -1.19 -22.29 -20.55
CA TRP A 611 -2.49 -22.79 -21.01
C TRP A 611 -2.45 -23.32 -22.45
N THR A 612 -1.74 -22.62 -23.34
CA THR A 612 -1.63 -23.03 -24.74
C THR A 612 -0.66 -24.19 -24.95
N ALA A 613 0.31 -24.40 -24.06
CA ALA A 613 1.24 -25.54 -24.12
C ALA A 613 0.67 -26.81 -23.48
N GLY A 614 -0.33 -26.69 -22.58
CA GLY A 614 -1.01 -27.83 -21.95
C GLY A 614 -2.28 -28.31 -22.66
N SER A 615 -2.70 -27.62 -23.74
CA SER A 615 -3.77 -28.01 -24.66
C SER A 615 -3.17 -28.62 -25.93
#